data_53728db81fb50efed1f8e5c96cbbb486
#
_entry.id   53728db81fb50efed1f8e5c96cbbb486
#
_cell.length_a   1.000
_cell.length_b   1.000
_cell.length_c   1.000
_cell.angle_alpha   90.00
_cell.angle_beta   90.00
_cell.angle_gamma   90.00
#
_symmetry.space_group_name_H-M   'P 1'
#
loop_
_entity.id
_entity.type
_entity.pdbx_description
1 polymer ?
#
loop_
_entity_poly.entity_id
_entity_poly.type
_entity_poly.pdbx_seq_one_letter_code
_entity_poly.pdbx_strand_id
1 'polypeptide(L)'
;MTGLISPEIQEKLGNAYVFVPQCPTLWMDGYGDFEFTESGLKFTPRHTPSTYVKSLMECIKAYVDSNDDIDTSRIYIGGCSNGGYMTMQMVLSYTDYFAAAFPICTGFDASDLSEKDAQKLKDFPLFITYCENDDTLDPNQFSRPLIEKLKAANATNLHVFSPDDVHDTSGLYNGEDGKPYQYSTHWSWIYVFNGEAIEDDTSLELFSWLSKQSKQVKNENVEIADKVEDSQKTTEKTAVKTGDNSPIFTYMSLLAVAS
;
A
#
# COMPACT_ATOMS: atom_id res chain seq x y z
N MET A 1 13.58 -10.48 10.48
CA MET A 1 13.04 -9.28 9.81
C MET A 1 11.84 -8.83 10.60
N THR A 2 11.88 -7.65 11.20
CA THR A 2 10.78 -7.09 12.00
C THR A 2 9.85 -6.19 11.17
N GLY A 3 10.24 -5.93 9.92
CA GLY A 3 9.45 -5.12 9.00
C GLY A 3 9.11 -3.74 9.57
N LEU A 4 7.93 -3.24 9.34
CA LEU A 4 7.50 -1.89 9.74
C LEU A 4 7.51 -1.63 11.25
N ILE A 5 7.55 -2.65 12.08
CA ILE A 5 7.67 -2.48 13.54
C ILE A 5 9.13 -2.50 14.01
N SER A 6 10.11 -2.50 13.08
CA SER A 6 11.53 -2.39 13.45
C SER A 6 11.83 -1.04 14.09
N PRO A 7 12.73 -0.96 15.08
CA PRO A 7 13.11 0.30 15.71
C PRO A 7 13.56 1.36 14.69
N GLU A 8 14.29 0.95 13.66
CA GLU A 8 14.85 1.82 12.64
C GLU A 8 13.76 2.50 11.79
N ILE A 9 12.72 1.75 11.41
CA ILE A 9 11.58 2.28 10.64
C ILE A 9 10.67 3.10 11.56
N GLN A 10 10.41 2.62 12.77
CA GLN A 10 9.56 3.32 13.74
C GLN A 10 10.16 4.68 14.18
N GLU A 11 11.48 4.76 14.33
CA GLU A 11 12.18 6.03 14.60
C GLU A 11 11.94 7.05 13.47
N LYS A 12 12.05 6.62 12.20
CA LYS A 12 11.78 7.48 11.03
C LYS A 12 10.32 7.93 10.96
N LEU A 13 9.37 7.04 11.27
CA LEU A 13 7.93 7.32 11.21
C LEU A 13 7.40 8.09 12.44
N GLY A 14 8.16 8.18 13.54
CA GLY A 14 7.76 8.83 14.78
C GLY A 14 6.79 7.99 15.61
N ASN A 15 7.01 6.66 15.70
CA ASN A 15 6.18 5.68 16.40
C ASN A 15 4.77 5.51 15.78
N ALA A 16 4.74 5.05 14.56
CA ALA A 16 3.50 4.80 13.83
C ALA A 16 2.78 3.54 14.30
N TYR A 17 1.46 3.59 14.37
CA TYR A 17 0.63 2.38 14.42
C TYR A 17 0.75 1.61 13.11
N VAL A 18 0.80 0.28 13.21
CA VAL A 18 0.83 -0.62 12.05
C VAL A 18 -0.43 -1.48 12.07
N PHE A 19 -1.34 -1.20 11.15
CA PHE A 19 -2.60 -1.94 10.98
C PHE A 19 -2.51 -2.81 9.73
N VAL A 20 -2.65 -4.13 9.89
CA VAL A 20 -2.49 -5.12 8.81
C VAL A 20 -3.79 -5.91 8.62
N PRO A 21 -4.72 -5.42 7.80
CA PRO A 21 -5.97 -6.12 7.54
C PRO A 21 -5.75 -7.34 6.66
N GLN A 22 -6.54 -8.38 6.90
CA GLN A 22 -6.53 -9.63 6.14
C GLN A 22 -7.75 -9.69 5.21
N CYS A 23 -7.53 -10.05 3.94
CA CYS A 23 -8.60 -10.35 3.01
C CYS A 23 -9.05 -11.81 3.18
N PRO A 24 -10.36 -12.10 3.24
CA PRO A 24 -10.85 -13.48 3.34
C PRO A 24 -10.52 -14.35 2.12
N THR A 25 -10.31 -13.74 0.95
CA THR A 25 -9.98 -14.42 -0.31
C THR A 25 -8.78 -13.78 -0.98
N LEU A 26 -9.01 -12.84 -1.89
CA LEU A 26 -7.99 -12.12 -2.65
C LEU A 26 -8.44 -10.66 -2.84
N TRP A 27 -7.56 -9.69 -2.59
CA TRP A 27 -7.86 -8.27 -2.84
C TRP A 27 -8.15 -7.98 -4.32
N MET A 28 -7.53 -8.76 -5.22
CA MET A 28 -7.70 -8.67 -6.68
C MET A 28 -8.92 -9.45 -7.19
N ASP A 29 -9.96 -9.59 -6.41
CA ASP A 29 -11.20 -10.31 -6.76
C ASP A 29 -11.95 -9.74 -7.96
N GLY A 30 -11.67 -8.48 -8.31
CA GLY A 30 -12.22 -7.80 -9.48
C GLY A 30 -11.59 -8.24 -10.82
N TYR A 31 -10.46 -8.93 -10.83
CA TYR A 31 -9.77 -9.34 -12.05
C TYR A 31 -10.25 -10.67 -12.64
N GLY A 32 -11.22 -11.33 -12.02
CA GLY A 32 -11.72 -12.61 -12.49
C GLY A 32 -10.75 -13.76 -12.23
N ASP A 33 -10.76 -14.75 -13.14
CA ASP A 33 -9.88 -15.90 -13.03
C ASP A 33 -8.45 -15.52 -13.42
N PHE A 34 -7.48 -16.07 -12.71
CA PHE A 34 -6.06 -15.94 -13.02
C PHE A 34 -5.39 -17.32 -13.03
N GLU A 35 -4.33 -17.42 -13.81
CA GLU A 35 -3.51 -18.64 -13.87
C GLU A 35 -2.03 -18.26 -13.76
N PHE A 36 -1.27 -19.06 -13.02
CA PHE A 36 0.19 -18.98 -13.01
C PHE A 36 0.73 -19.74 -14.22
N THR A 37 1.49 -19.07 -15.06
CA THR A 37 2.14 -19.64 -16.23
C THR A 37 3.66 -19.57 -16.07
N GLU A 38 4.42 -20.21 -16.96
CA GLU A 38 5.89 -20.10 -16.98
C GLU A 38 6.38 -18.65 -17.21
N SER A 39 5.55 -17.80 -17.79
CA SER A 39 5.84 -16.39 -18.04
C SER A 39 5.24 -15.44 -17.00
N GLY A 40 4.82 -15.96 -15.83
CA GLY A 40 4.21 -15.18 -14.74
C GLY A 40 2.68 -15.32 -14.66
N LEU A 41 2.07 -14.40 -13.96
CA LEU A 41 0.64 -14.38 -13.69
C LEU A 41 -0.13 -13.81 -14.89
N LYS A 42 -1.12 -14.56 -15.38
CA LYS A 42 -2.06 -14.11 -16.41
C LYS A 42 -3.45 -13.94 -15.81
N PHE A 43 -4.09 -12.83 -16.15
CA PHE A 43 -5.46 -12.53 -15.77
C PHE A 43 -6.40 -12.68 -16.96
N THR A 44 -7.59 -13.23 -16.72
CA THR A 44 -8.72 -13.05 -17.62
C THR A 44 -9.21 -11.61 -17.46
N PRO A 45 -9.25 -10.80 -18.53
CA PRO A 45 -9.56 -9.38 -18.40
C PRO A 45 -11.02 -9.17 -17.95
N ARG A 46 -11.21 -8.98 -16.68
CA ARG A 46 -12.41 -8.48 -16.05
C ARG A 46 -11.98 -7.40 -15.06
N HIS A 47 -11.86 -6.18 -15.55
CA HIS A 47 -11.35 -5.04 -14.80
C HIS A 47 -12.50 -4.36 -14.05
N THR A 48 -12.83 -4.88 -12.88
CA THR A 48 -13.78 -4.26 -11.96
C THR A 48 -13.07 -3.91 -10.66
N PRO A 49 -13.49 -2.85 -9.96
CA PRO A 49 -12.96 -2.57 -8.64
C PRO A 49 -13.16 -3.74 -7.69
N SER A 50 -12.24 -3.93 -6.76
CA SER A 50 -12.38 -4.95 -5.71
C SER A 50 -13.65 -4.73 -4.89
N THR A 51 -14.35 -5.81 -4.59
CA THR A 51 -15.54 -5.77 -3.73
C THR A 51 -15.21 -5.39 -2.29
N TYR A 52 -13.94 -5.49 -1.88
CA TYR A 52 -13.46 -5.20 -0.53
C TYR A 52 -13.14 -3.73 -0.26
N VAL A 53 -13.10 -2.85 -1.27
CA VAL A 53 -12.72 -1.43 -1.11
C VAL A 53 -13.52 -0.74 -0.01
N LYS A 54 -14.85 -0.91 -0.02
CA LYS A 54 -15.72 -0.26 0.97
C LYS A 54 -15.52 -0.82 2.38
N SER A 55 -15.54 -2.15 2.53
CA SER A 55 -15.39 -2.79 3.84
C SER A 55 -14.01 -2.56 4.46
N LEU A 56 -12.95 -2.54 3.64
CA LEU A 56 -11.61 -2.18 4.10
C LEU A 56 -11.59 -0.74 4.61
N MET A 57 -12.21 0.21 3.88
CA MET A 57 -12.27 1.61 4.33
C MET A 57 -13.06 1.77 5.63
N GLU A 58 -14.16 1.03 5.79
CA GLU A 58 -14.93 1.01 7.04
C GLU A 58 -14.09 0.47 8.21
N CYS A 59 -13.30 -0.59 7.96
CA CYS A 59 -12.39 -1.17 8.95
C CYS A 59 -11.27 -0.18 9.35
N ILE A 60 -10.65 0.50 8.38
CA ILE A 60 -9.65 1.54 8.62
C ILE A 60 -10.22 2.66 9.47
N LYS A 61 -11.38 3.21 9.09
CA LYS A 61 -12.03 4.29 9.85
C LYS A 61 -12.35 3.87 11.27
N ALA A 62 -12.93 2.68 11.46
CA ALA A 62 -13.24 2.17 12.78
C ALA A 62 -11.98 2.05 13.67
N TYR A 63 -10.85 1.64 13.10
CA TYR A 63 -9.58 1.59 13.83
C TYR A 63 -9.07 2.99 14.18
N VAL A 64 -9.07 3.91 13.23
CA VAL A 64 -8.64 5.30 13.43
C VAL A 64 -9.53 6.00 14.48
N ASP A 65 -10.85 5.87 14.35
CA ASP A 65 -11.83 6.51 15.26
C ASP A 65 -11.78 5.93 16.69
N SER A 66 -11.18 4.75 16.88
CA SER A 66 -11.02 4.11 18.19
C SER A 66 -9.71 4.46 18.90
N ASN A 67 -8.84 5.26 18.29
CA ASN A 67 -7.54 5.63 18.81
C ASN A 67 -7.33 7.14 18.68
N ASP A 68 -7.60 7.89 19.74
CA ASP A 68 -7.63 9.37 19.76
C ASP A 68 -6.24 10.01 19.56
N ASP A 69 -5.15 9.24 19.67
CA ASP A 69 -3.78 9.68 19.50
C ASP A 69 -3.25 9.49 18.07
N ILE A 70 -4.08 8.98 17.14
CA ILE A 70 -3.71 8.87 15.74
C ILE A 70 -3.78 10.25 15.07
N ASP A 71 -2.66 10.66 14.46
CA ASP A 71 -2.61 11.84 13.59
C ASP A 71 -3.30 11.54 12.24
N THR A 72 -4.55 11.97 12.11
CA THR A 72 -5.36 11.75 10.91
C THR A 72 -4.84 12.49 9.68
N SER A 73 -3.92 13.44 9.83
CA SER A 73 -3.23 14.09 8.71
C SER A 73 -2.12 13.21 8.11
N ARG A 74 -1.70 12.16 8.81
CA ARG A 74 -0.54 11.31 8.46
C ARG A 74 -0.91 9.84 8.36
N ILE A 75 -2.01 9.53 7.67
CA ILE A 75 -2.43 8.15 7.38
C ILE A 75 -1.82 7.73 6.04
N TYR A 76 -1.00 6.69 6.07
CA TYR A 76 -0.33 6.12 4.89
C TYR A 76 -0.89 4.75 4.55
N ILE A 77 -0.84 4.39 3.28
CA ILE A 77 -1.25 3.07 2.82
C ILE A 77 -0.17 2.45 1.93
N GLY A 78 0.09 1.17 2.14
CA GLY A 78 1.02 0.40 1.31
C GLY A 78 0.66 -1.07 1.30
N GLY A 79 1.25 -1.79 0.37
CA GLY A 79 1.04 -3.23 0.26
C GLY A 79 1.81 -3.80 -0.91
N CYS A 80 2.08 -5.12 -0.87
CA CYS A 80 2.84 -5.81 -1.89
C CYS A 80 1.95 -6.71 -2.74
N SER A 81 2.25 -6.80 -4.04
CA SER A 81 1.58 -7.68 -4.99
C SER A 81 0.06 -7.43 -5.01
N ASN A 82 -0.72 -8.39 -4.60
CA ASN A 82 -2.16 -8.28 -4.34
C ASN A 82 -2.52 -7.12 -3.38
N GLY A 83 -1.71 -6.86 -2.35
CA GLY A 83 -1.86 -5.70 -1.46
C GLY A 83 -1.49 -4.38 -2.15
N GLY A 84 -0.53 -4.40 -3.07
CA GLY A 84 -0.19 -3.25 -3.93
C GLY A 84 -1.36 -2.87 -4.84
N TYR A 85 -2.06 -3.85 -5.41
CA TYR A 85 -3.30 -3.62 -6.12
C TYR A 85 -4.33 -2.91 -5.24
N MET A 86 -4.61 -3.45 -4.03
CA MET A 86 -5.58 -2.83 -3.12
C MET A 86 -5.13 -1.43 -2.68
N THR A 87 -3.84 -1.19 -2.51
CA THR A 87 -3.30 0.15 -2.23
C THR A 87 -3.75 1.13 -3.31
N MET A 88 -3.58 0.80 -4.58
CA MET A 88 -4.02 1.67 -5.69
C MET A 88 -5.54 1.84 -5.73
N GLN A 89 -6.33 0.78 -5.51
CA GLN A 89 -7.80 0.84 -5.44
C GLN A 89 -8.28 1.78 -4.32
N MET A 90 -7.65 1.71 -3.16
CA MET A 90 -7.98 2.57 -2.01
C MET A 90 -7.63 4.03 -2.26
N VAL A 91 -6.46 4.30 -2.84
CA VAL A 91 -6.04 5.66 -3.19
C VAL A 91 -6.97 6.28 -4.25
N LEU A 92 -7.34 5.52 -5.27
CA LEU A 92 -8.29 5.99 -6.29
C LEU A 92 -9.68 6.28 -5.72
N SER A 93 -10.14 5.46 -4.78
CA SER A 93 -11.46 5.59 -4.17
C SER A 93 -11.51 6.68 -3.08
N TYR A 94 -10.41 6.86 -2.35
CA TYR A 94 -10.35 7.72 -1.15
C TYR A 94 -9.08 8.58 -1.12
N THR A 95 -8.75 9.25 -2.23
CA THR A 95 -7.53 10.06 -2.40
C THR A 95 -7.34 11.07 -1.26
N ASP A 96 -8.41 11.73 -0.80
CA ASP A 96 -8.35 12.75 0.26
C ASP A 96 -8.17 12.15 1.67
N TYR A 97 -8.26 10.84 1.82
CA TYR A 97 -8.14 10.19 3.12
C TYR A 97 -6.68 9.91 3.51
N PHE A 98 -5.86 9.52 2.53
CA PHE A 98 -4.46 9.14 2.75
C PHE A 98 -3.52 10.32 2.50
N ALA A 99 -2.45 10.40 3.28
CA ALA A 99 -1.39 11.39 3.11
C ALA A 99 -0.36 10.97 2.04
N ALA A 100 -0.14 9.67 1.90
CA ALA A 100 0.74 9.08 0.88
C ALA A 100 0.45 7.59 0.71
N ALA A 101 0.97 7.02 -0.39
CA ALA A 101 0.92 5.58 -0.61
C ALA A 101 2.26 5.04 -1.15
N PHE A 102 2.52 3.75 -0.84
CA PHE A 102 3.72 3.03 -1.28
C PHE A 102 3.36 1.61 -1.77
N PRO A 103 2.76 1.49 -2.97
CA PRO A 103 2.50 0.18 -3.58
C PRO A 103 3.82 -0.50 -3.96
N ILE A 104 3.93 -1.82 -3.67
CA ILE A 104 5.13 -2.62 -3.89
C ILE A 104 4.77 -3.75 -4.85
N CYS A 105 5.55 -3.95 -5.92
CA CYS A 105 5.30 -4.96 -6.97
C CYS A 105 3.80 -5.12 -7.26
N THR A 106 3.14 -4.00 -7.52
CA THR A 106 1.68 -3.94 -7.58
C THR A 106 1.09 -4.72 -8.75
N GLY A 107 0.04 -5.53 -8.47
CA GLY A 107 -0.78 -6.16 -9.53
C GLY A 107 -1.84 -5.23 -10.13
N PHE A 108 -1.73 -3.92 -9.94
CA PHE A 108 -2.65 -2.96 -10.52
C PHE A 108 -2.34 -2.73 -12.01
N ASP A 109 -3.26 -3.14 -12.89
CA ASP A 109 -3.12 -2.93 -14.34
C ASP A 109 -3.34 -1.45 -14.69
N ALA A 110 -2.41 -0.87 -15.43
CA ALA A 110 -2.47 0.53 -15.84
C ALA A 110 -3.68 0.85 -16.73
N SER A 111 -4.30 -0.15 -17.37
CA SER A 111 -5.54 0.06 -18.14
C SER A 111 -6.72 0.49 -17.25
N ASP A 112 -6.68 0.14 -15.94
CA ASP A 112 -7.68 0.55 -14.95
C ASP A 112 -7.48 1.98 -14.46
N LEU A 113 -6.34 2.61 -14.75
CA LEU A 113 -6.11 4.01 -14.47
C LEU A 113 -6.60 4.87 -15.64
N SER A 114 -7.77 5.50 -15.49
CA SER A 114 -8.26 6.47 -16.48
C SER A 114 -7.39 7.74 -16.50
N GLU A 115 -7.41 8.50 -17.59
CA GLU A 115 -6.72 9.80 -17.66
C GLU A 115 -7.21 10.76 -16.56
N LYS A 116 -8.51 10.74 -16.27
CA LYS A 116 -9.10 11.54 -15.19
C LYS A 116 -8.56 11.14 -13.83
N ASP A 117 -8.40 9.84 -13.57
CA ASP A 117 -7.86 9.34 -12.30
C ASP A 117 -6.36 9.63 -12.18
N ALA A 118 -5.61 9.51 -13.27
CA ALA A 118 -4.21 9.91 -13.30
C ALA A 118 -4.04 11.41 -13.00
N GLN A 119 -4.90 12.27 -13.56
CA GLN A 119 -4.94 13.71 -13.23
C GLN A 119 -5.33 13.97 -11.77
N LYS A 120 -6.23 13.17 -11.18
CA LYS A 120 -6.60 13.25 -9.77
C LYS A 120 -5.41 12.93 -8.86
N LEU A 121 -4.56 11.98 -9.28
CA LEU A 121 -3.37 11.56 -8.54
C LEU A 121 -2.13 12.42 -8.80
N LYS A 122 -2.19 13.40 -9.68
CA LYS A 122 -1.02 14.17 -10.13
C LYS A 122 -0.20 14.80 -8.97
N ASP A 123 -0.86 15.27 -7.91
CA ASP A 123 -0.22 15.86 -6.73
C ASP A 123 -0.23 14.93 -5.50
N PHE A 124 -0.75 13.70 -5.66
CA PHE A 124 -0.81 12.72 -4.58
C PHE A 124 0.55 12.05 -4.38
N PRO A 125 1.10 12.01 -3.15
CA PRO A 125 2.40 11.43 -2.87
C PRO A 125 2.41 9.91 -3.07
N LEU A 126 3.20 9.42 -4.03
CA LEU A 126 3.37 8.01 -4.36
C LEU A 126 4.85 7.62 -4.38
N PHE A 127 5.17 6.52 -3.72
CA PHE A 127 6.46 5.85 -3.83
C PHE A 127 6.25 4.43 -4.32
N ILE A 128 6.60 4.13 -5.58
CA ILE A 128 6.38 2.83 -6.21
C ILE A 128 7.68 2.02 -6.15
N THR A 129 7.58 0.80 -5.62
CA THR A 129 8.70 -0.16 -5.61
C THR A 129 8.34 -1.37 -6.46
N TYR A 130 9.24 -1.81 -7.34
CA TYR A 130 9.12 -3.07 -8.07
C TYR A 130 10.53 -3.56 -8.45
N CYS A 131 10.67 -4.83 -8.82
CA CYS A 131 11.92 -5.33 -9.38
C CYS A 131 11.86 -5.30 -10.91
N GLU A 132 12.93 -4.87 -11.57
CA GLU A 132 13.02 -4.76 -13.04
C GLU A 132 12.85 -6.10 -13.75
N ASN A 133 13.19 -7.20 -13.07
CA ASN A 133 13.08 -8.56 -13.56
C ASN A 133 12.05 -9.40 -12.76
N ASP A 134 10.96 -8.77 -12.30
CA ASP A 134 9.88 -9.46 -11.57
C ASP A 134 9.34 -10.64 -12.39
N ASP A 135 9.49 -11.86 -11.86
CA ASP A 135 9.15 -13.13 -12.50
C ASP A 135 7.67 -13.53 -12.34
N THR A 136 6.93 -12.78 -11.56
CA THR A 136 5.52 -13.05 -11.24
C THR A 136 4.58 -12.02 -11.87
N LEU A 137 4.88 -10.73 -11.71
CA LEU A 137 4.12 -9.62 -12.28
C LEU A 137 5.03 -8.84 -13.24
N ASP A 138 4.93 -9.15 -14.55
CA ASP A 138 5.75 -8.51 -15.58
C ASP A 138 5.72 -6.98 -15.45
N PRO A 139 6.84 -6.32 -15.15
CA PRO A 139 6.89 -4.87 -15.02
C PRO A 139 6.42 -4.13 -16.27
N ASN A 140 6.54 -4.72 -17.46
CA ASN A 140 6.04 -4.14 -18.71
C ASN A 140 4.52 -4.14 -18.81
N GLN A 141 3.85 -5.01 -18.05
CA GLN A 141 2.40 -5.04 -17.99
C GLN A 141 1.86 -4.15 -16.85
N PHE A 142 2.52 -4.12 -15.69
CA PHE A 142 1.98 -3.51 -14.48
C PHE A 142 2.69 -2.20 -14.09
N SER A 143 3.91 -2.29 -13.55
CA SER A 143 4.56 -1.15 -12.88
C SER A 143 4.98 -0.05 -13.84
N ARG A 144 5.65 -0.38 -14.95
CA ARG A 144 6.15 0.60 -15.92
C ARG A 144 5.02 1.40 -16.60
N PRO A 145 3.95 0.77 -17.15
CA PRO A 145 2.84 1.51 -17.74
C PRO A 145 2.08 2.40 -16.72
N LEU A 146 1.98 1.95 -15.45
CA LEU A 146 1.40 2.76 -14.38
C LEU A 146 2.23 4.02 -14.14
N ILE A 147 3.56 3.88 -14.01
CA ILE A 147 4.50 5.00 -13.79
C ILE A 147 4.46 5.95 -15.00
N GLU A 148 4.45 5.44 -16.22
CA GLU A 148 4.36 6.24 -17.45
C GLU A 148 3.08 7.07 -17.51
N LYS A 149 1.92 6.49 -17.17
CA LYS A 149 0.65 7.23 -17.11
C LYS A 149 0.66 8.34 -16.07
N LEU A 150 1.23 8.08 -14.88
CA LEU A 150 1.36 9.09 -13.83
C LEU A 150 2.33 10.20 -14.26
N LYS A 151 3.47 9.88 -14.88
CA LYS A 151 4.41 10.86 -15.46
C LYS A 151 3.74 11.68 -16.58
N ALA A 152 2.97 11.06 -17.45
CA ALA A 152 2.22 11.76 -18.51
C ALA A 152 1.14 12.72 -17.95
N ALA A 153 0.60 12.41 -16.77
CA ALA A 153 -0.30 13.30 -16.04
C ALA A 153 0.44 14.44 -15.28
N ASN A 154 1.77 14.53 -15.41
CA ASN A 154 2.64 15.46 -14.70
C ASN A 154 2.61 15.26 -13.18
N ALA A 155 2.71 14.01 -12.72
CA ALA A 155 2.83 13.71 -11.30
C ALA A 155 4.02 14.45 -10.66
N THR A 156 3.76 15.19 -9.58
CA THR A 156 4.74 16.09 -8.94
C THR A 156 5.45 15.47 -7.73
N ASN A 157 4.87 14.42 -7.15
CA ASN A 157 5.41 13.70 -5.99
C ASN A 157 5.33 12.19 -6.23
N LEU A 158 6.00 11.74 -7.30
CA LEU A 158 6.11 10.35 -7.71
C LEU A 158 7.57 9.92 -7.63
N HIS A 159 7.83 8.94 -6.77
CA HIS A 159 9.15 8.36 -6.54
C HIS A 159 9.14 6.89 -6.90
N VAL A 160 10.27 6.37 -7.37
CA VAL A 160 10.42 5.00 -7.85
C VAL A 160 11.70 4.39 -7.32
N PHE A 161 11.61 3.16 -6.83
CA PHE A 161 12.75 2.28 -6.57
C PHE A 161 12.57 0.97 -7.34
N SER A 162 13.50 0.67 -8.24
CA SER A 162 13.40 -0.46 -9.18
C SER A 162 14.70 -1.26 -9.31
N PRO A 163 15.08 -2.05 -8.29
CA PRO A 163 16.28 -2.89 -8.34
C PRO A 163 16.16 -3.95 -9.44
N ASP A 164 17.32 -4.37 -9.99
CA ASP A 164 17.40 -5.42 -11.00
C ASP A 164 17.07 -6.81 -10.47
N ASP A 165 17.42 -7.08 -9.21
CA ASP A 165 17.20 -8.36 -8.53
C ASP A 165 16.79 -8.16 -7.06
N VAL A 166 16.52 -9.26 -6.38
CA VAL A 166 16.24 -9.27 -4.93
C VAL A 166 17.16 -10.27 -4.25
N HIS A 167 18.09 -9.77 -3.43
CA HIS A 167 19.06 -10.59 -2.73
C HIS A 167 19.22 -10.21 -1.26
N ASP A 168 19.89 -11.08 -0.50
CA ASP A 168 20.16 -10.79 0.91
C ASP A 168 21.20 -9.68 1.06
N THR A 169 20.83 -8.64 1.79
CA THR A 169 21.68 -7.49 2.11
C THR A 169 22.22 -7.53 3.54
N SER A 170 21.67 -8.44 4.36
CA SER A 170 22.07 -8.58 5.78
C SER A 170 23.44 -9.26 5.97
N GLY A 171 23.91 -10.00 4.96
CA GLY A 171 25.09 -10.85 5.04
C GLY A 171 24.90 -12.12 5.87
N LEU A 172 23.66 -12.42 6.29
CA LEU A 172 23.34 -13.61 7.10
C LEU A 172 23.04 -14.84 6.24
N TYR A 173 22.57 -14.63 5.02
CA TYR A 173 22.16 -15.70 4.13
C TYR A 173 22.96 -15.66 2.83
N ASN A 174 23.59 -16.78 2.51
CA ASN A 174 24.36 -16.96 1.28
C ASN A 174 23.85 -18.18 0.52
N GLY A 175 23.95 -18.13 -0.80
CA GLY A 175 23.77 -19.25 -1.68
C GLY A 175 24.92 -20.28 -1.57
N GLU A 176 24.79 -21.40 -2.27
CA GLU A 176 25.82 -22.45 -2.30
C GLU A 176 27.15 -21.97 -2.91
N ASP A 177 27.12 -20.93 -3.73
CA ASP A 177 28.29 -20.29 -4.35
C ASP A 177 28.98 -19.25 -3.44
N GLY A 178 28.48 -19.05 -2.21
CA GLY A 178 28.99 -18.10 -1.23
C GLY A 178 28.61 -16.64 -1.49
N LYS A 179 27.79 -16.36 -2.52
CA LYS A 179 27.23 -15.03 -2.76
C LYS A 179 25.97 -14.80 -1.94
N PRO A 180 25.51 -13.53 -1.80
CA PRO A 180 24.23 -13.23 -1.17
C PRO A 180 23.10 -14.11 -1.73
N TYR A 181 22.25 -14.62 -0.84
CA TYR A 181 21.12 -15.45 -1.25
C TYR A 181 20.19 -14.67 -2.17
N GLN A 182 19.86 -15.26 -3.32
CA GLN A 182 18.91 -14.68 -4.28
C GLN A 182 17.50 -15.12 -3.95
N TYR A 183 16.63 -14.15 -3.73
CA TYR A 183 15.20 -14.36 -3.54
C TYR A 183 14.47 -14.36 -4.89
N SER A 184 13.18 -14.70 -4.90
CA SER A 184 12.32 -14.41 -6.06
C SER A 184 12.35 -12.91 -6.36
N THR A 185 12.47 -12.55 -7.63
CA THR A 185 12.50 -11.15 -8.08
C THR A 185 11.18 -10.43 -7.83
N HIS A 186 10.09 -11.18 -7.60
CA HIS A 186 8.81 -10.61 -7.14
C HIS A 186 8.88 -10.04 -5.71
N TRP A 187 9.86 -10.45 -4.88
CA TRP A 187 9.88 -10.11 -3.45
C TRP A 187 10.58 -8.79 -3.13
N SER A 188 10.43 -7.78 -3.97
CA SER A 188 11.02 -6.44 -3.75
C SER A 188 10.61 -5.77 -2.44
N TRP A 189 9.53 -6.25 -1.78
CA TRP A 189 9.18 -5.83 -0.42
C TRP A 189 10.24 -6.15 0.64
N ILE A 190 11.18 -7.06 0.36
CA ILE A 190 12.31 -7.33 1.27
C ILE A 190 13.11 -6.06 1.50
N TYR A 191 13.45 -5.34 0.44
CA TYR A 191 14.15 -4.06 0.54
C TYR A 191 13.32 -3.00 1.28
N VAL A 192 12.01 -2.95 1.01
CA VAL A 192 11.12 -2.02 1.70
C VAL A 192 11.11 -2.30 3.22
N PHE A 193 10.89 -3.54 3.62
CA PHE A 193 10.80 -3.89 5.03
C PHE A 193 12.15 -3.94 5.77
N ASN A 194 13.24 -3.88 5.05
CA ASN A 194 14.57 -3.64 5.60
C ASN A 194 14.91 -2.13 5.70
N GLY A 195 14.07 -1.23 5.17
CA GLY A 195 14.37 0.21 5.10
C GLY A 195 15.43 0.56 4.05
N GLU A 196 15.53 -0.24 3.00
CA GLU A 196 16.53 -0.16 1.93
C GLU A 196 15.94 0.32 0.59
N ALA A 197 14.65 0.66 0.55
CA ALA A 197 14.02 1.22 -0.64
C ALA A 197 14.43 2.68 -0.82
N ILE A 198 15.42 2.89 -1.69
CA ILE A 198 16.03 4.20 -1.98
C ILE A 198 15.78 4.53 -3.44
N GLU A 199 15.17 5.69 -3.70
CA GLU A 199 14.89 6.15 -5.07
C GLU A 199 16.16 6.18 -5.94
N ASP A 200 16.03 5.65 -7.16
CA ASP A 200 17.17 5.40 -8.05
C ASP A 200 17.96 6.69 -8.37
N ASP A 201 17.27 7.81 -8.56
CA ASP A 201 17.87 9.05 -9.05
C ASP A 201 18.33 10.03 -7.94
N THR A 202 17.84 9.89 -6.70
CA THR A 202 17.95 10.98 -5.69
C THR A 202 18.51 10.56 -4.34
N SER A 203 18.73 9.30 -4.07
CA SER A 203 19.07 8.75 -2.74
C SER A 203 17.97 9.01 -1.68
N LEU A 204 16.74 9.26 -2.08
CA LEU A 204 15.61 9.46 -1.18
C LEU A 204 15.10 8.10 -0.67
N GLU A 205 15.19 7.87 0.62
CA GLU A 205 14.71 6.64 1.24
C GLU A 205 13.21 6.74 1.56
N LEU A 206 12.47 5.67 1.29
CA LEU A 206 11.01 5.59 1.38
C LEU A 206 10.45 6.10 2.72
N PHE A 207 10.90 5.57 3.86
CA PHE A 207 10.29 5.94 5.16
C PHE A 207 10.69 7.33 5.62
N SER A 208 11.89 7.79 5.24
CA SER A 208 12.33 9.17 5.45
C SER A 208 11.53 10.17 4.59
N TRP A 209 11.11 9.76 3.40
CA TRP A 209 10.19 10.52 2.56
C TRP A 209 8.77 10.46 3.12
N LEU A 210 8.29 9.26 3.46
CA LEU A 210 6.93 9.01 3.95
C LEU A 210 6.63 9.84 5.20
N SER A 211 7.57 9.91 6.13
CA SER A 211 7.44 10.67 7.39
C SER A 211 7.22 12.17 7.19
N LYS A 212 7.57 12.71 6.02
CA LYS A 212 7.38 14.13 5.65
C LYS A 212 6.05 14.40 4.96
N GLN A 213 5.29 13.35 4.60
CA GLN A 213 4.02 13.51 3.91
C GLN A 213 2.90 13.77 4.94
N SER A 214 2.10 14.78 4.67
CA SER A 214 0.89 15.08 5.43
C SER A 214 -0.15 15.73 4.53
N LYS A 215 -1.42 15.45 4.79
CA LYS A 215 -2.51 16.12 4.08
C LYS A 215 -2.99 17.32 4.89
N GLN A 216 -3.50 18.33 4.18
CA GLN A 216 -4.21 19.43 4.81
C GLN A 216 -5.51 18.89 5.42
N VAL A 217 -5.63 18.91 6.75
CA VAL A 217 -6.90 18.61 7.41
C VAL A 217 -7.85 19.78 7.12
N LYS A 218 -8.84 19.56 6.27
CA LYS A 218 -9.93 20.52 6.11
C LYS A 218 -10.67 20.58 7.43
N ASN A 219 -10.51 21.67 8.17
CA ASN A 219 -11.33 21.96 9.35
C ASN A 219 -12.79 22.16 8.90
N GLU A 220 -13.60 21.11 8.95
CA GLU A 220 -15.05 21.18 8.75
C GLU A 220 -15.76 21.77 9.99
N ASN A 221 -15.17 22.75 10.65
CA ASN A 221 -15.75 23.46 11.77
C ASN A 221 -15.90 24.94 11.48
N VAL A 222 -16.75 25.30 10.48
CA VAL A 222 -17.51 26.56 10.50
C VAL A 222 -18.82 26.33 9.73
N GLU A 223 -19.82 25.84 10.42
CA GLU A 223 -21.25 26.09 10.26
C GLU A 223 -22.10 24.97 10.89
N ILE A 224 -22.12 24.90 12.22
CA ILE A 224 -23.27 24.35 12.95
C ILE A 224 -23.48 25.25 14.17
N ALA A 225 -24.00 26.45 13.95
CA ALA A 225 -24.85 27.09 14.91
C ALA A 225 -26.31 26.81 14.49
N ASP A 226 -27.10 26.33 15.43
CA ASP A 226 -28.54 26.09 15.37
C ASP A 226 -29.02 24.78 14.67
N LYS A 227 -28.98 23.69 15.48
CA LYS A 227 -30.18 22.87 15.75
C LYS A 227 -29.85 21.80 16.81
N VAL A 228 -30.11 22.10 18.04
CA VAL A 228 -30.28 21.12 19.14
C VAL A 228 -31.71 20.61 19.06
N GLU A 229 -31.89 19.29 18.88
CA GLU A 229 -32.96 18.51 19.53
C GLU A 229 -32.67 17.02 19.42
N ASP A 230 -32.30 16.47 20.57
CA ASP A 230 -32.71 15.22 21.21
C ASP A 230 -32.97 13.96 20.36
N SER A 231 -32.07 12.96 20.52
CA SER A 231 -32.51 11.58 20.77
C SER A 231 -31.34 10.69 21.22
N GLN A 232 -31.35 10.38 22.51
CA GLN A 232 -30.54 9.29 23.10
C GLN A 232 -30.96 7.95 22.53
N LYS A 233 -30.00 7.20 22.00
CA LYS A 233 -30.14 5.76 21.80
C LYS A 233 -28.82 5.04 22.10
N THR A 234 -28.82 4.41 23.24
CA THR A 234 -27.81 3.46 23.72
C THR A 234 -27.66 2.29 22.72
N THR A 235 -26.46 2.03 22.27
CA THR A 235 -26.10 0.78 21.57
C THR A 235 -24.99 0.08 22.34
N GLU A 236 -25.28 -1.15 22.78
CA GLU A 236 -24.34 -2.05 23.44
C GLU A 236 -23.19 -2.44 22.49
N LYS A 237 -21.96 -2.38 23.02
CA LYS A 237 -20.75 -2.87 22.34
C LYS A 237 -20.68 -4.39 22.43
N THR A 238 -20.86 -5.07 21.33
CA THR A 238 -20.55 -6.51 21.21
C THR A 238 -19.11 -6.63 20.63
N ALA A 239 -18.22 -7.21 21.42
CA ALA A 239 -16.88 -7.53 20.98
C ALA A 239 -16.90 -8.71 19.99
N VAL A 240 -16.33 -8.54 18.81
CA VAL A 240 -16.17 -9.60 17.82
C VAL A 240 -14.92 -10.40 18.16
N LYS A 241 -15.09 -11.69 18.43
CA LYS A 241 -13.97 -12.67 18.53
C LYS A 241 -13.57 -13.11 17.13
N THR A 242 -12.32 -12.81 16.77
CA THR A 242 -11.70 -13.35 15.56
C THR A 242 -10.85 -14.57 15.91
N GLY A 243 -11.14 -15.69 15.28
CA GLY A 243 -10.34 -16.89 15.34
C GLY A 243 -10.63 -17.73 14.10
N ASP A 244 -9.67 -17.78 13.18
CA ASP A 244 -9.72 -18.65 12.01
C ASP A 244 -8.38 -19.40 11.87
N ASN A 245 -8.49 -20.74 11.61
CA ASN A 245 -7.39 -21.67 11.42
C ASN A 245 -7.28 -22.08 9.94
N SER A 246 -7.15 -21.13 9.02
CA SER A 246 -6.91 -21.42 7.61
C SER A 246 -5.43 -21.41 7.26
N PRO A 247 -4.92 -22.23 6.31
CA PRO A 247 -3.50 -22.24 5.96
C PRO A 247 -3.12 -20.90 5.30
N ILE A 248 -2.09 -20.29 5.88
CA ILE A 248 -1.63 -18.95 5.58
C ILE A 248 -0.91 -18.93 4.23
N PHE A 249 -1.55 -18.47 3.18
CA PHE A 249 -0.87 -17.81 2.08
C PHE A 249 -0.76 -16.33 2.45
N THR A 250 0.44 -15.93 2.89
CA THR A 250 0.66 -14.60 3.47
C THR A 250 0.71 -13.55 2.36
N TYR A 251 -0.43 -12.97 2.01
CA TYR A 251 -0.51 -11.74 1.23
C TYR A 251 -0.58 -10.58 2.21
N MET A 252 0.54 -9.89 2.39
CA MET A 252 0.60 -8.74 3.31
C MET A 252 0.04 -7.50 2.65
N SER A 253 -1.11 -7.04 3.12
CA SER A 253 -1.58 -5.67 2.91
C SER A 253 -1.20 -4.88 4.15
N LEU A 254 -0.57 -3.73 3.95
CA LEU A 254 -0.04 -2.94 5.03
C LEU A 254 -0.68 -1.56 5.04
N LEU A 255 -1.23 -1.19 6.18
CA LEU A 255 -1.60 0.17 6.51
C LEU A 255 -0.69 0.63 7.64
N ALA A 256 0.06 1.70 7.46
CA ALA A 256 0.80 2.37 8.52
C ALA A 256 0.09 3.68 8.89
N VAL A 257 -0.21 3.86 10.17
CA VAL A 257 -0.80 5.09 10.70
C VAL A 257 0.18 5.69 11.68
N ALA A 258 0.60 6.94 11.45
CA ALA A 258 1.49 7.65 12.36
C ALA A 258 0.70 8.31 13.49
N SER A 259 1.23 8.24 14.71
CA SER A 259 0.74 8.95 15.89
C SER A 259 1.37 10.34 16.01
#